data_5a85f44f811b3503220e0c2c85dadd34
#
_entry.id   5a85f44f811b3503220e0c2c85dadd34
#
_cell.length_a   1.000
_cell.length_b   1.000
_cell.length_c   1.000
_cell.angle_alpha   90.00
_cell.angle_beta   90.00
_cell.angle_gamma   90.00
#
_symmetry.space_group_name_H-M   'P 1'
#
loop_
_entity.id
_entity.type
_entity.pdbx_description
1 polymer ?
#
loop_
_entity_poly.entity_id
_entity_poly.type
_entity_poly.pdbx_seq_one_letter_code
_entity_poly.pdbx_strand_id
1 'polypeptide(L)'
;MKKSSIHSMQDARLLAKKRLPSMIFDYVDGVALEADGYYSNAEYFKSLKLSQNVLAGGGAKKISKRILGKSYDLPFGVAPMGMCNLVNSKADYAIGKLAKKFNIPVCYSTMAVSYTHLTLPTTLQV
;
A
#
# COMPACT_ATOMS: atom_id res chain seq x y z
N MET A 1 3.22 1.02 -28.54
CA MET A 1 2.49 0.28 -27.50
C MET A 1 1.44 1.20 -26.88
N LYS A 2 0.13 0.91 -27.00
CA LYS A 2 -0.91 1.63 -26.28
C LYS A 2 -0.64 1.48 -24.77
N LYS A 3 -0.49 2.61 -24.07
CA LYS A 3 -0.47 2.62 -22.60
C LYS A 3 -1.79 2.01 -22.14
N SER A 4 -1.77 0.80 -21.59
CA SER A 4 -2.96 0.25 -20.94
C SER A 4 -3.23 1.12 -19.70
N SER A 5 -4.34 1.84 -19.69
CA SER A 5 -4.76 2.59 -18.53
C SER A 5 -5.21 1.62 -17.44
N ILE A 6 -4.70 1.80 -16.23
CA ILE A 6 -5.10 1.02 -15.06
C ILE A 6 -6.15 1.84 -14.34
N HIS A 7 -7.39 1.36 -14.30
CA HIS A 7 -8.51 2.05 -13.64
C HIS A 7 -8.94 1.34 -12.35
N SER A 8 -8.55 0.07 -12.17
CA SER A 8 -8.91 -0.74 -11.02
C SER A 8 -7.75 -1.62 -10.56
N MET A 9 -7.85 -2.14 -9.34
CA MET A 9 -6.92 -3.17 -8.84
C MET A 9 -6.96 -4.43 -9.71
N GLN A 10 -8.12 -4.77 -10.25
CA GLN A 10 -8.26 -5.92 -11.13
C GLN A 10 -7.51 -5.72 -12.47
N ASP A 11 -7.54 -4.51 -13.03
CA ASP A 11 -6.76 -4.19 -14.23
C ASP A 11 -5.26 -4.32 -13.97
N ALA A 12 -4.82 -3.82 -12.80
CA ALA A 12 -3.42 -3.96 -12.38
C ALA A 12 -3.00 -5.42 -12.25
N ARG A 13 -3.84 -6.26 -11.61
CA ARG A 13 -3.60 -7.70 -11.45
C ARG A 13 -3.52 -8.42 -12.80
N LEU A 14 -4.45 -8.16 -13.70
CA LEU A 14 -4.46 -8.76 -15.03
C LEU A 14 -3.22 -8.33 -15.86
N LEU A 15 -2.80 -7.09 -15.72
CA LEU A 15 -1.61 -6.58 -16.37
C LEU A 15 -0.33 -7.21 -15.80
N ALA A 16 -0.27 -7.35 -14.48
CA ALA A 16 0.83 -8.02 -13.79
C ALA A 16 0.95 -9.48 -14.25
N LYS A 17 -0.17 -10.22 -14.30
CA LYS A 17 -0.20 -11.60 -14.79
C LYS A 17 0.36 -11.76 -16.22
N LYS A 18 0.17 -10.75 -17.07
CA LYS A 18 0.70 -10.77 -18.46
C LYS A 18 2.18 -10.40 -18.55
N ARG A 19 2.74 -9.72 -17.55
CA ARG A 19 4.09 -9.14 -17.62
C ARG A 19 5.12 -9.86 -16.75
N LEU A 20 4.68 -10.42 -15.64
CA LEU A 20 5.57 -11.11 -14.70
C LEU A 20 5.74 -12.58 -15.11
N PRO A 21 6.90 -13.19 -14.85
CA PRO A 21 7.03 -14.64 -14.86
C PRO A 21 6.01 -15.28 -13.93
N SER A 22 5.45 -16.43 -14.31
CA SER A 22 4.37 -17.09 -13.55
C SER A 22 4.75 -17.30 -12.09
N MET A 23 5.96 -17.79 -11.82
CA MET A 23 6.45 -18.03 -10.45
C MET A 23 6.42 -16.74 -9.58
N ILE A 24 6.79 -15.60 -10.15
CA ILE A 24 6.76 -14.31 -9.42
C ILE A 24 5.32 -13.84 -9.23
N PHE A 25 4.50 -13.99 -10.27
CA PHE A 25 3.09 -13.61 -10.18
C PHE A 25 2.37 -14.46 -9.12
N ASP A 26 2.56 -15.77 -9.14
CA ASP A 26 1.91 -16.70 -8.20
C ASP A 26 2.35 -16.46 -6.76
N TYR A 27 3.62 -16.07 -6.55
CA TYR A 27 4.11 -15.67 -5.23
C TYR A 27 3.41 -14.40 -4.70
N VAL A 28 3.24 -13.40 -5.55
CA VAL A 28 2.62 -12.10 -5.15
C VAL A 28 1.10 -12.21 -5.03
N ASP A 29 0.47 -12.97 -5.93
CA ASP A 29 -0.99 -13.14 -6.01
C ASP A 29 -1.50 -14.21 -5.05
N GLY A 30 -0.61 -15.08 -4.60
CA GLY A 30 -0.92 -16.16 -3.68
C GLY A 30 -1.30 -15.67 -2.29
N VAL A 31 -2.10 -16.47 -1.61
CA VAL A 31 -2.54 -16.25 -0.23
C VAL A 31 -2.24 -17.48 0.60
N ALA A 32 -2.11 -17.30 1.90
CA ALA A 32 -1.83 -18.42 2.81
C ALA A 32 -3.08 -19.28 3.03
N LEU A 33 -2.88 -20.58 3.06
CA LEU A 33 -3.91 -21.58 3.35
C LEU A 33 -5.18 -21.39 2.51
N GLU A 34 -6.34 -21.44 3.16
CA GLU A 34 -7.68 -21.29 2.55
C GLU A 34 -8.06 -19.83 2.25
N ALA A 35 -7.12 -18.90 2.38
CA ALA A 35 -7.35 -17.47 2.12
C ALA A 35 -8.35 -16.77 3.06
N ASP A 36 -8.68 -17.34 4.18
CA ASP A 36 -9.67 -16.79 5.13
C ASP A 36 -9.36 -15.37 5.56
N GLY A 37 -8.09 -15.09 5.86
CA GLY A 37 -7.67 -13.74 6.23
C GLY A 37 -7.85 -12.72 5.10
N TYR A 38 -7.61 -13.12 3.87
CA TYR A 38 -7.83 -12.26 2.71
C TYR A 38 -9.31 -11.95 2.50
N TYR A 39 -10.16 -12.97 2.54
CA TYR A 39 -11.60 -12.79 2.39
C TYR A 39 -12.21 -11.99 3.53
N SER A 40 -11.83 -12.27 4.78
CA SER A 40 -12.31 -11.53 5.95
C SER A 40 -11.97 -10.04 5.86
N ASN A 41 -10.76 -9.70 5.44
CA ASN A 41 -10.36 -8.29 5.24
C ASN A 41 -11.19 -7.61 4.14
N ALA A 42 -11.43 -8.30 3.02
CA ALA A 42 -12.24 -7.75 1.93
C ALA A 42 -13.71 -7.55 2.32
N GLU A 43 -14.30 -8.50 3.04
CA GLU A 43 -15.67 -8.43 3.54
C GLU A 43 -15.86 -7.31 4.54
N TYR A 44 -14.89 -7.08 5.44
CA TYR A 44 -14.95 -5.96 6.36
C TYR A 44 -15.12 -4.62 5.64
N PHE A 45 -14.34 -4.37 4.58
CA PHE A 45 -14.48 -3.13 3.80
C PHE A 45 -15.82 -3.03 3.07
N LYS A 46 -16.38 -4.13 2.60
CA LYS A 46 -17.73 -4.16 1.99
C LYS A 46 -18.84 -3.87 3.00
N SER A 47 -18.64 -4.21 4.26
CA SER A 47 -19.62 -3.97 5.33
C SER A 47 -19.68 -2.50 5.75
N LEU A 48 -18.62 -1.71 5.50
CA LEU A 48 -18.59 -0.29 5.85
C LEU A 48 -19.55 0.51 4.98
N LYS A 49 -20.44 1.24 5.63
CA LYS A 49 -21.40 2.13 4.97
C LYS A 49 -21.15 3.57 5.40
N LEU A 50 -21.23 4.49 4.45
CA LEU A 50 -21.15 5.91 4.75
C LEU A 50 -22.54 6.44 5.11
N SER A 51 -22.69 7.02 6.29
CA SER A 51 -23.90 7.74 6.66
C SER A 51 -23.85 9.16 6.09
N GLN A 52 -24.84 9.51 5.30
CA GLN A 52 -24.94 10.85 4.73
C GLN A 52 -25.55 11.81 5.77
N ASN A 53 -24.86 12.92 6.03
CA ASN A 53 -25.40 14.05 6.78
C ASN A 53 -25.59 15.22 5.83
N VAL A 54 -26.80 15.36 5.32
CA VAL A 54 -27.17 16.47 4.42
C VAL A 54 -27.26 17.77 5.24
N LEU A 55 -26.72 18.86 4.70
CA LEU A 55 -26.71 20.19 5.34
C LEU A 55 -25.90 20.31 6.65
N ALA A 56 -25.07 19.34 6.97
CA ALA A 56 -24.28 19.34 8.23
C ALA A 56 -23.09 20.32 8.24
N GLY A 57 -22.98 21.20 7.27
CA GLY A 57 -21.86 22.15 7.13
C GLY A 57 -20.57 21.50 6.66
N GLY A 58 -20.03 21.95 5.56
CA GLY A 58 -18.82 21.41 4.91
C GLY A 58 -17.53 22.11 5.35
N GLY A 59 -17.20 22.10 6.64
CA GLY A 59 -15.88 22.56 7.08
C GLY A 59 -14.76 21.63 6.63
N ALA A 60 -13.55 22.16 6.37
CA ALA A 60 -12.38 21.35 6.05
C ALA A 60 -12.15 20.27 7.13
N LYS A 61 -12.18 19.02 6.73
CA LYS A 61 -11.94 17.89 7.65
C LYS A 61 -10.44 17.74 7.90
N LYS A 62 -10.03 17.80 9.16
CA LYS A 62 -8.65 17.54 9.55
C LYS A 62 -8.44 16.02 9.64
N ILE A 63 -7.73 15.47 8.68
CA ILE A 63 -7.45 14.02 8.59
C ILE A 63 -6.06 13.64 9.11
N SER A 64 -5.21 14.64 9.42
CA SER A 64 -3.89 14.41 9.98
C SER A 64 -3.96 13.67 11.32
N LYS A 65 -3.00 12.77 11.55
CA LYS A 65 -2.91 11.98 12.80
C LYS A 65 -1.49 11.98 13.36
N ARG A 66 -1.40 11.90 14.67
CA ARG A 66 -0.12 11.64 15.36
C ARG A 66 0.02 10.15 15.60
N ILE A 67 1.10 9.55 15.05
CA ILE A 67 1.40 8.13 15.14
C ILE A 67 2.84 8.01 15.66
N LEU A 68 3.05 7.28 16.75
CA LEU A 68 4.35 7.08 17.39
C LEU A 68 5.16 8.39 17.58
N GLY A 69 4.49 9.42 18.07
CA GLY A 69 5.12 10.72 18.37
C GLY A 69 5.30 11.65 17.18
N LYS A 70 5.09 11.21 15.94
CA LYS A 70 5.20 12.01 14.72
C LYS A 70 3.83 12.35 14.14
N SER A 71 3.70 13.55 13.56
CA SER A 71 2.48 13.98 12.86
C SER A 71 2.56 13.60 11.38
N TYR A 72 1.48 13.02 10.89
CA TYR A 72 1.32 12.63 9.49
C TYR A 72 0.08 13.29 8.90
N ASP A 73 0.11 13.56 7.60
CA ASP A 73 -0.96 14.30 6.92
C ASP A 73 -2.18 13.41 6.63
N LEU A 74 -1.95 12.10 6.55
CA LEU A 74 -2.99 11.11 6.26
C LEU A 74 -3.08 10.06 7.39
N PRO A 75 -4.28 9.52 7.70
CA PRO A 75 -4.50 8.58 8.79
C PRO A 75 -4.19 7.12 8.43
N PHE A 76 -3.36 6.89 7.42
CA PHE A 76 -2.93 5.56 6.98
C PHE A 76 -1.46 5.59 6.54
N GLY A 77 -0.88 4.42 6.39
CA GLY A 77 0.50 4.26 5.95
C GLY A 77 0.69 3.03 5.07
N VAL A 78 1.92 2.75 4.72
CA VAL A 78 2.29 1.58 3.95
C VAL A 78 2.78 0.48 4.87
N ALA A 79 2.13 -0.67 4.82
CA ALA A 79 2.52 -1.86 5.58
C ALA A 79 3.82 -2.47 5.01
N PRO A 80 4.58 -3.21 5.83
CA PRO A 80 5.77 -3.89 5.35
C PRO A 80 5.43 -4.96 4.33
N MET A 81 6.13 -4.94 3.20
CA MET A 81 5.99 -5.93 2.13
C MET A 81 7.36 -6.52 1.82
N GLY A 82 7.47 -7.85 1.89
CA GLY A 82 8.69 -8.55 1.51
C GLY A 82 8.87 -8.61 0.00
N MET A 83 10.13 -8.61 -0.44
CA MET A 83 10.53 -8.93 -1.82
C MET A 83 9.87 -8.08 -2.93
N CYS A 84 9.44 -6.85 -2.63
CA CYS A 84 8.84 -5.95 -3.65
C CYS A 84 9.74 -5.77 -4.88
N ASN A 85 11.04 -5.86 -4.70
CA ASN A 85 12.02 -5.71 -5.78
C ASN A 85 12.05 -6.89 -6.77
N LEU A 86 11.41 -8.03 -6.46
CA LEU A 86 11.19 -9.10 -7.44
C LEU A 86 10.23 -8.66 -8.54
N VAL A 87 9.27 -7.81 -8.21
CA VAL A 87 8.31 -7.27 -9.18
C VAL A 87 8.87 -6.06 -9.91
N ASN A 88 9.54 -5.18 -9.17
CA ASN A 88 10.17 -3.98 -9.71
C ASN A 88 11.39 -3.62 -8.86
N SER A 89 12.56 -3.62 -9.47
CA SER A 89 13.84 -3.37 -8.82
C SER A 89 13.95 -2.04 -8.05
N LYS A 90 13.03 -1.11 -8.29
CA LYS A 90 12.96 0.20 -7.61
C LYS A 90 11.71 0.36 -6.75
N ALA A 91 10.98 -0.73 -6.46
CA ALA A 91 9.71 -0.66 -5.75
C ALA A 91 9.86 -0.03 -4.36
N ASP A 92 10.76 -0.53 -3.53
CA ASP A 92 10.98 -0.01 -2.18
C ASP A 92 11.38 1.47 -2.18
N TYR A 93 12.26 1.86 -3.11
CA TYR A 93 12.66 3.26 -3.26
C TYR A 93 11.48 4.16 -3.68
N ALA A 94 10.67 3.69 -4.63
CA ALA A 94 9.49 4.44 -5.08
C ALA A 94 8.46 4.62 -3.96
N ILE A 95 8.22 3.57 -3.18
CA ILE A 95 7.33 3.59 -2.01
C ILE A 95 7.82 4.62 -0.99
N GLY A 96 9.10 4.58 -0.62
CA GLY A 96 9.68 5.53 0.32
C GLY A 96 9.62 6.98 -0.16
N LYS A 97 9.89 7.21 -1.44
CA LYS A 97 9.78 8.54 -2.03
C LYS A 97 8.34 9.08 -2.00
N LEU A 98 7.36 8.23 -2.28
CA LEU A 98 5.95 8.60 -2.19
C LEU A 98 5.51 8.83 -0.75
N ALA A 99 5.92 7.97 0.18
CA ALA A 99 5.61 8.14 1.61
C ALA A 99 6.16 9.46 2.15
N LYS A 100 7.38 9.83 1.78
CA LYS A 100 7.97 11.14 2.12
C LYS A 100 7.18 12.29 1.49
N LYS A 101 6.80 12.17 0.21
CA LYS A 101 6.05 13.23 -0.50
C LYS A 101 4.69 13.51 0.13
N PHE A 102 3.99 12.48 0.58
CA PHE A 102 2.65 12.58 1.16
C PHE A 102 2.65 12.61 2.69
N ASN A 103 3.83 12.66 3.30
CA ASN A 103 4.00 12.64 4.76
C ASN A 103 3.14 11.55 5.42
N ILE A 104 3.31 10.30 4.97
CA ILE A 104 2.65 9.12 5.53
C ILE A 104 3.68 8.16 6.13
N PRO A 105 3.33 7.39 7.17
CA PRO A 105 4.24 6.37 7.71
C PRO A 105 4.44 5.24 6.70
N VAL A 106 5.64 4.69 6.67
CA VAL A 106 5.97 3.49 5.89
C VAL A 106 6.77 2.54 6.76
N CYS A 107 6.40 1.28 6.74
CA CYS A 107 7.16 0.19 7.35
C CYS A 107 7.87 -0.59 6.25
N TYR A 108 9.17 -0.83 6.43
CA TYR A 108 9.92 -1.69 5.53
C TYR A 108 10.04 -3.08 6.13
N SER A 109 9.91 -4.09 5.27
CA SER A 109 10.20 -5.46 5.63
C SER A 109 11.70 -5.67 5.83
N THR A 110 12.08 -6.58 6.70
CA THR A 110 13.48 -7.06 6.83
C THR A 110 14.00 -7.69 5.54
N MET A 111 13.11 -8.12 4.64
CA MET A 111 13.44 -8.63 3.30
C MET A 111 13.47 -7.55 2.21
N ALA A 112 13.39 -6.27 2.56
CA ALA A 112 13.54 -5.18 1.61
C ALA A 112 15.01 -4.97 1.25
N VAL A 113 15.36 -5.13 -0.01
CA VAL A 113 16.76 -5.10 -0.50
C VAL A 113 17.37 -3.70 -0.43
N SER A 114 16.58 -2.65 -0.48
CA SER A 114 17.06 -1.25 -0.49
C SER A 114 17.25 -0.64 0.91
N TYR A 115 17.21 -1.45 1.93
CA TYR A 115 17.22 -1.02 3.34
C TYR A 115 18.47 -0.25 3.77
N THR A 116 19.63 -0.60 3.25
CA THR A 116 20.92 -0.05 3.69
C THR A 116 21.20 1.38 3.24
N HIS A 117 20.43 1.92 2.29
CA HIS A 117 20.68 3.23 1.71
C HIS A 117 19.57 4.26 1.92
N LEU A 118 18.45 3.87 2.53
CA LEU A 118 17.32 4.75 2.79
C LEU A 118 17.34 5.25 4.24
N THR A 119 18.22 6.20 4.53
CA THR A 119 18.08 7.04 5.73
C THR A 119 16.88 7.98 5.57
N LEU A 120 15.66 7.41 5.60
CA LEU A 120 14.45 8.21 5.62
C LEU A 120 14.10 8.53 7.08
N PRO A 121 13.84 9.80 7.42
CA PRO A 121 13.47 10.20 8.77
C PRO A 121 12.10 9.65 9.23
N THR A 122 11.45 8.81 8.43
CA THR A 122 10.10 8.28 8.66
C THR A 122 10.03 6.75 8.70
N THR A 123 11.18 6.04 8.73
CA THR A 123 11.17 4.59 8.84
C THR A 123 10.99 4.15 10.29
N LEU A 124 9.93 3.38 10.54
CA LEU A 124 9.80 2.54 11.73
C LEU A 124 10.39 1.18 11.39
N GLN A 125 11.47 0.81 12.05
CA GLN A 125 12.00 -0.55 12.03
C GLN A 125 11.19 -1.37 13.05
N VAL A 126 10.58 -2.44 12.62
CA VAL A 126 10.01 -3.49 13.45
C VAL A 126 10.85 -4.75 13.25
#